data_1a42834dbd95a91bcbdae4b65a613c41
#
_entry.id   1a42834dbd95a91bcbdae4b65a613c41
#
_cell.length_a   1.000
_cell.length_b   1.000
_cell.length_c   1.000
_cell.angle_alpha   90.00
_cell.angle_beta   90.00
_cell.angle_gamma   90.00
#
_symmetry.space_group_name_H-M   'P 1'
#
loop_
_entity.id
_entity.type
_entity.pdbx_description
1 polymer ?
#
loop_
_entity_poly.entity_id
_entity_poly.type
_entity_poly.pdbx_seq_one_letter_code
_entity_poly.pdbx_strand_id
1 'polypeptide(L)'
;MRTTILAARSFNFATKREKIDVKNMRRFICLLLFTASVIQAAAQTKDLSDDSIQSDSAVMHFLTEKGTKIIPNNRVRLLKSGDKKFEDLFDAIRQARHYIHLEYFNFRNDSIASLLFDLLEEKAAEGVKVRALFDAFGNWSNNKPLKKSHLKEIKAKGIDIVKFDPLNFPFINHVFSRDHRKIVIIDGQIAWTGGMNVADYYIEGLPGIGPWRDMHKRIEGPAVDELQQIFLTMWEKATGEIIRGEHYYPNKNDTLFQLNPTSEPVSIAIVDRAPRKSPKLMREVYAQAILEADKKIELINPYFVPTKKVRRALKKAIDKGIEVEIMISTKSDIGFTPDATFHVAHQLMKRGAKVYLFDNGFHHSKIMMVDGKFCTVGSTNLNSRSLNFDYEVNAFIFDETVTGELSEMFKNDKKSSRLMTPEYWKKRSPWRKFVGWFANLLTPVL
;
A
#
# COMPACT_ATOMS: atom_id res chain seq x y z
N MET A 1 -76.42 -43.07 30.93
CA MET A 1 -76.07 -44.22 31.77
C MET A 1 -74.93 -43.79 32.70
N ARG A 2 -75.26 -43.83 34.01
CA ARG A 2 -74.40 -43.74 35.24
C ARG A 2 -73.48 -42.53 35.36
N THR A 3 -73.79 -41.46 36.13
CA THR A 3 -73.90 -41.39 37.61
C THR A 3 -72.57 -41.69 38.31
N THR A 4 -72.01 -40.70 39.02
CA THR A 4 -71.66 -40.65 40.43
C THR A 4 -70.87 -39.34 40.71
N ILE A 5 -71.38 -38.24 41.35
CA ILE A 5 -71.73 -37.89 42.75
C ILE A 5 -70.52 -37.94 43.74
N LEU A 6 -70.27 -36.77 44.35
CA LEU A 6 -69.69 -36.47 45.68
C LEU A 6 -68.16 -36.51 45.77
N ALA A 7 -67.51 -35.55 46.42
CA ALA A 7 -67.82 -34.95 47.74
C ALA A 7 -67.07 -33.62 47.93
N ALA A 8 -67.75 -32.65 48.49
CA ALA A 8 -67.25 -31.43 49.09
C ALA A 8 -66.42 -31.73 50.36
N ARG A 9 -65.21 -31.22 50.44
CA ARG A 9 -64.54 -31.01 51.75
C ARG A 9 -64.09 -29.59 51.88
N SER A 10 -64.83 -28.90 52.78
CA SER A 10 -64.48 -27.63 53.35
C SER A 10 -63.13 -27.66 54.03
N PHE A 11 -62.22 -26.84 53.63
CA PHE A 11 -61.01 -26.54 54.37
C PHE A 11 -61.04 -25.10 54.83
N ASN A 12 -61.15 -24.98 56.16
CA ASN A 12 -61.03 -23.72 56.87
C ASN A 12 -59.61 -23.24 56.81
N PHE A 13 -59.40 -22.07 56.14
CA PHE A 13 -58.10 -21.36 56.23
C PHE A 13 -58.21 -20.31 57.34
N ALA A 14 -57.61 -20.63 58.48
CA ALA A 14 -57.34 -19.66 59.53
C ALA A 14 -56.27 -18.68 59.03
N THR A 15 -56.64 -17.42 58.90
CA THR A 15 -55.75 -16.32 58.53
C THR A 15 -54.72 -16.04 59.62
N LYS A 16 -53.50 -16.57 59.46
CA LYS A 16 -52.37 -16.15 60.27
C LYS A 16 -51.80 -14.87 59.62
N ARG A 17 -52.12 -13.72 60.18
CA ARG A 17 -51.41 -12.47 59.80
C ARG A 17 -49.99 -12.53 60.33
N GLU A 18 -49.09 -12.86 59.48
CA GLU A 18 -47.68 -12.62 59.74
C GLU A 18 -47.42 -11.11 59.67
N LYS A 19 -46.90 -10.57 60.76
CA LYS A 19 -46.37 -9.20 60.79
C LYS A 19 -45.19 -9.12 59.91
N ILE A 20 -45.32 -8.50 58.74
CA ILE A 20 -44.17 -8.22 57.84
C ILE A 20 -43.23 -7.31 58.63
N ASP A 21 -42.02 -7.82 58.92
CA ASP A 21 -40.98 -7.06 59.58
C ASP A 21 -40.49 -5.95 58.66
N VAL A 22 -40.89 -4.73 58.94
CA VAL A 22 -40.58 -3.49 58.19
C VAL A 22 -39.06 -3.31 58.03
N LYS A 23 -38.27 -3.89 58.95
CA LYS A 23 -36.82 -3.84 58.95
C LYS A 23 -36.23 -4.75 57.84
N ASN A 24 -36.81 -5.90 57.58
CA ASN A 24 -36.43 -6.81 56.51
C ASN A 24 -36.90 -6.30 55.14
N MET A 25 -38.05 -5.67 55.08
CA MET A 25 -38.56 -5.02 53.85
C MET A 25 -37.67 -3.83 53.42
N ARG A 26 -37.20 -3.00 54.35
CA ARG A 26 -36.24 -1.94 54.09
C ARG A 26 -34.88 -2.49 53.60
N ARG A 27 -34.39 -3.58 54.18
CA ARG A 27 -33.16 -4.23 53.71
C ARG A 27 -33.31 -4.80 52.29
N PHE A 28 -34.49 -5.38 51.97
CA PHE A 28 -34.77 -5.90 50.63
C PHE A 28 -34.90 -4.80 49.61
N ILE A 29 -35.54 -3.68 49.94
CA ILE A 29 -35.63 -2.48 49.05
C ILE A 29 -34.26 -1.83 48.85
N CYS A 30 -33.43 -1.72 49.89
CA CYS A 30 -32.05 -1.22 49.75
C CYS A 30 -31.17 -2.16 48.90
N LEU A 31 -31.38 -3.49 49.02
CA LEU A 31 -30.67 -4.46 48.19
C LEU A 31 -31.09 -4.36 46.70
N LEU A 32 -32.39 -4.20 46.43
CA LEU A 32 -32.91 -4.00 45.06
C LEU A 32 -32.48 -2.65 44.46
N LEU A 33 -32.41 -1.58 45.26
CA LEU A 33 -31.89 -0.29 44.79
C LEU A 33 -30.36 -0.35 44.55
N PHE A 34 -29.63 -1.09 45.39
CA PHE A 34 -28.20 -1.27 45.18
C PHE A 34 -27.92 -2.16 43.98
N THR A 35 -28.68 -3.23 43.74
CA THR A 35 -28.57 -4.05 42.53
C THR A 35 -28.99 -3.29 41.28
N ALA A 36 -30.03 -2.43 41.35
CA ALA A 36 -30.42 -1.59 40.23
C ALA A 36 -29.35 -0.53 39.89
N SER A 37 -28.73 0.09 40.92
CA SER A 37 -27.63 1.04 40.70
C SER A 37 -26.34 0.35 40.17
N VAL A 38 -26.03 -0.88 40.58
CA VAL A 38 -24.93 -1.67 40.06
C VAL A 38 -25.19 -2.10 38.60
N ILE A 39 -26.46 -2.48 38.29
CA ILE A 39 -26.84 -2.81 36.90
C ILE A 39 -26.83 -1.54 36.02
N GLN A 40 -27.22 -0.39 36.55
CA GLN A 40 -27.20 0.89 35.82
C GLN A 40 -25.77 1.42 35.65
N ALA A 41 -24.90 1.23 36.66
CA ALA A 41 -23.46 1.49 36.55
C ALA A 41 -22.77 0.53 35.55
N ALA A 42 -23.14 -0.76 35.55
CA ALA A 42 -22.66 -1.74 34.58
C ALA A 42 -23.21 -1.49 33.15
N ALA A 43 -24.41 -0.94 33.02
CA ALA A 43 -24.94 -0.51 31.72
C ALA A 43 -24.26 0.76 31.22
N GLN A 44 -23.93 1.73 32.10
CA GLN A 44 -23.15 2.92 31.74
C GLN A 44 -21.69 2.62 31.46
N THR A 45 -21.09 1.60 32.07
CA THR A 45 -19.73 1.12 31.71
C THR A 45 -19.75 0.30 30.43
N LYS A 46 -20.89 -0.22 29.98
CA LYS A 46 -21.01 -0.94 28.71
C LYS A 46 -21.14 0.00 27.51
N ASP A 47 -21.60 1.24 27.72
CA ASP A 47 -21.65 2.30 26.70
C ASP A 47 -20.31 3.07 26.56
N LEU A 48 -19.30 2.77 27.40
CA LEU A 48 -17.95 3.35 27.32
C LEU A 48 -16.90 2.39 26.72
N SER A 49 -17.31 1.24 26.16
CA SER A 49 -16.41 0.26 25.56
C SER A 49 -16.79 -0.14 24.13
N ASP A 50 -17.53 0.70 23.43
CA ASP A 50 -17.62 0.65 21.97
C ASP A 50 -16.65 1.68 21.35
N ASP A 51 -15.41 1.71 21.86
CA ASP A 51 -14.26 2.13 21.10
C ASP A 51 -14.03 1.03 20.05
N SER A 52 -14.80 1.08 18.98
CA SER A 52 -14.46 0.39 17.75
C SER A 52 -13.04 0.85 17.41
N ILE A 53 -12.08 -0.06 17.55
CA ILE A 53 -10.67 0.21 17.18
C ILE A 53 -10.72 0.79 15.78
N GLN A 54 -10.27 2.04 15.61
CA GLN A 54 -10.33 2.71 14.33
C GLN A 54 -9.51 1.93 13.30
N SER A 55 -9.91 1.93 12.04
CA SER A 55 -9.30 1.14 10.98
C SER A 55 -7.79 1.34 10.85
N ASP A 56 -7.28 2.54 11.07
CA ASP A 56 -5.85 2.86 11.08
C ASP A 56 -5.12 2.23 12.28
N SER A 57 -5.68 2.33 13.49
CA SER A 57 -5.11 1.74 14.71
C SER A 57 -5.04 0.22 14.62
N ALA A 58 -6.07 -0.43 14.06
CA ALA A 58 -6.09 -1.88 13.85
C ALA A 58 -4.98 -2.32 12.87
N VAL A 59 -4.77 -1.55 11.79
CA VAL A 59 -3.70 -1.82 10.82
C VAL A 59 -2.32 -1.54 11.41
N MET A 60 -2.13 -0.47 12.20
CA MET A 60 -0.89 -0.20 12.93
C MET A 60 -0.54 -1.34 13.88
N HIS A 61 -1.52 -1.83 14.65
CA HIS A 61 -1.34 -2.97 15.54
C HIS A 61 -0.90 -4.23 14.77
N PHE A 62 -1.61 -4.56 13.69
CA PHE A 62 -1.24 -5.69 12.83
C PHE A 62 0.18 -5.57 12.25
N LEU A 63 0.57 -4.39 11.79
CA LEU A 63 1.93 -4.14 11.28
C LEU A 63 2.98 -4.38 12.37
N THR A 64 2.74 -3.88 13.58
CA THR A 64 3.62 -4.06 14.73
C THR A 64 3.76 -5.54 15.12
N GLU A 65 2.67 -6.30 15.14
CA GLU A 65 2.69 -7.76 15.35
C GLU A 65 3.50 -8.50 14.28
N LYS A 66 3.55 -7.98 13.05
CA LYS A 66 4.36 -8.53 11.96
C LYS A 66 5.82 -8.05 11.99
N GLY A 67 6.22 -7.29 13.00
CA GLY A 67 7.56 -6.76 13.16
C GLY A 67 7.87 -5.54 12.28
N THR A 68 6.85 -4.89 11.71
CA THR A 68 7.00 -3.63 10.97
C THR A 68 6.82 -2.46 11.94
N LYS A 69 7.77 -1.54 11.95
CA LYS A 69 7.73 -0.37 12.84
C LYS A 69 6.75 0.67 12.34
N ILE A 70 5.98 1.25 13.25
CA ILE A 70 5.26 2.51 13.02
C ILE A 70 6.19 3.64 13.46
N ILE A 71 6.60 4.46 12.52
CA ILE A 71 7.66 5.46 12.71
C ILE A 71 7.03 6.84 12.69
N PRO A 72 6.97 7.56 13.80
CA PRO A 72 6.43 8.93 13.87
C PRO A 72 7.44 9.96 13.33
N ASN A 73 7.04 11.21 13.31
CA ASN A 73 7.88 12.36 13.02
C ASN A 73 8.48 12.38 11.61
N ASN A 74 7.70 11.98 10.61
CA ASN A 74 8.11 12.08 9.22
C ASN A 74 7.33 13.18 8.50
N ARG A 75 7.85 13.60 7.34
CA ARG A 75 7.15 14.41 6.35
C ARG A 75 7.01 13.66 5.06
N VAL A 76 5.88 13.85 4.40
CA VAL A 76 5.59 13.29 3.10
C VAL A 76 5.17 14.39 2.14
N ARG A 77 5.83 14.43 0.97
CA ARG A 77 5.39 15.23 -0.17
C ARG A 77 5.00 14.29 -1.30
N LEU A 78 3.76 14.36 -1.76
CA LEU A 78 3.28 13.59 -2.91
C LEU A 78 3.76 14.23 -4.22
N LEU A 79 4.32 13.42 -5.10
CA LEU A 79 4.85 13.81 -6.42
C LEU A 79 3.97 13.13 -7.47
N LYS A 80 2.99 13.88 -7.99
CA LYS A 80 1.84 13.37 -8.76
C LYS A 80 2.11 13.23 -10.26
N SER A 81 3.33 13.55 -10.72
CA SER A 81 3.74 13.47 -12.12
C SER A 81 5.25 13.29 -12.25
N GLY A 82 5.73 12.89 -13.45
CA GLY A 82 7.15 12.69 -13.71
C GLY A 82 7.95 13.97 -13.60
N ASP A 83 7.45 15.07 -14.18
CA ASP A 83 8.09 16.39 -14.08
C ASP A 83 8.27 16.82 -12.63
N LYS A 84 7.23 16.71 -11.80
CA LYS A 84 7.36 17.05 -10.36
C LYS A 84 8.33 16.14 -9.62
N LYS A 85 8.35 14.84 -9.96
CA LYS A 85 9.31 13.91 -9.36
C LYS A 85 10.75 14.25 -9.76
N PHE A 86 11.03 14.51 -11.04
CA PHE A 86 12.39 14.75 -11.49
C PHE A 86 12.89 16.13 -11.11
N GLU A 87 12.05 17.16 -11.13
CA GLU A 87 12.36 18.49 -10.61
C GLU A 87 12.81 18.41 -9.13
N ASP A 88 11.98 17.84 -8.27
CA ASP A 88 12.24 17.69 -6.83
C ASP A 88 13.50 16.84 -6.55
N LEU A 89 13.66 15.73 -7.28
CA LEU A 89 14.81 14.85 -7.13
C LEU A 89 16.13 15.50 -7.58
N PHE A 90 16.15 16.19 -8.72
CA PHE A 90 17.34 16.80 -9.26
C PHE A 90 17.81 17.98 -8.37
N ASP A 91 16.87 18.76 -7.86
CA ASP A 91 17.19 19.84 -6.89
C ASP A 91 17.82 19.27 -5.62
N ALA A 92 17.35 18.16 -5.13
CA ALA A 92 17.94 17.51 -3.95
C ALA A 92 19.30 16.86 -4.27
N ILE A 93 19.49 16.27 -5.44
CA ILE A 93 20.79 15.72 -5.87
C ILE A 93 21.86 16.83 -5.90
N ARG A 94 21.53 18.03 -6.43
CA ARG A 94 22.47 19.19 -6.42
C ARG A 94 22.93 19.56 -5.02
N GLN A 95 22.11 19.31 -4.00
CA GLN A 95 22.40 19.62 -2.60
C GLN A 95 23.08 18.49 -1.83
N ALA A 96 23.23 17.31 -2.42
CA ALA A 96 23.86 16.15 -1.81
C ALA A 96 25.31 16.44 -1.41
N ARG A 97 25.75 15.96 -0.25
CA ARG A 97 27.08 16.24 0.34
C ARG A 97 27.93 15.00 0.57
N HIS A 98 27.31 13.84 0.88
CA HIS A 98 28.02 12.65 1.32
C HIS A 98 27.79 11.46 0.39
N TYR A 99 26.54 11.11 0.14
CA TYR A 99 26.23 9.97 -0.72
C TYR A 99 24.83 10.05 -1.34
N ILE A 100 24.70 9.38 -2.48
CA ILE A 100 23.44 9.20 -3.20
C ILE A 100 23.29 7.70 -3.52
N HIS A 101 22.23 7.09 -3.06
CA HIS A 101 21.88 5.71 -3.34
C HIS A 101 20.63 5.65 -4.21
N LEU A 102 20.67 4.85 -5.28
CA LEU A 102 19.55 4.70 -6.21
C LEU A 102 19.28 3.20 -6.45
N GLU A 103 18.05 2.78 -6.24
CA GLU A 103 17.54 1.42 -6.52
C GLU A 103 16.32 1.55 -7.42
N TYR A 104 16.39 0.98 -8.63
CA TYR A 104 15.30 1.04 -9.59
C TYR A 104 15.07 -0.30 -10.28
N PHE A 105 13.85 -0.56 -10.74
CA PHE A 105 13.59 -1.69 -11.63
C PHE A 105 14.30 -1.52 -12.98
N ASN A 106 14.25 -0.30 -13.53
CA ASN A 106 15.06 0.04 -14.70
C ASN A 106 15.46 1.52 -14.72
N PHE A 107 16.60 1.77 -15.37
CA PHE A 107 16.95 3.05 -15.97
C PHE A 107 16.80 2.88 -17.48
N ARG A 108 16.00 3.74 -18.09
CA ARG A 108 15.86 3.74 -19.54
C ARG A 108 16.97 4.58 -20.16
N ASN A 109 17.54 4.12 -21.27
CA ASN A 109 18.55 4.90 -22.00
C ASN A 109 17.87 5.99 -22.83
N ASP A 110 17.47 7.08 -22.17
CA ASP A 110 16.73 8.21 -22.73
C ASP A 110 17.16 9.54 -22.08
N SER A 111 16.50 10.64 -22.44
CA SER A 111 16.95 12.00 -22.08
C SER A 111 16.97 12.23 -20.58
N ILE A 112 15.93 11.84 -19.85
CA ILE A 112 15.88 12.06 -18.41
C ILE A 112 16.92 11.23 -17.63
N ALA A 113 17.22 10.02 -18.12
CA ALA A 113 18.27 9.20 -17.52
C ALA A 113 19.66 9.78 -17.82
N SER A 114 19.88 10.33 -19.02
CA SER A 114 21.13 11.03 -19.35
C SER A 114 21.35 12.23 -18.45
N LEU A 115 20.32 13.09 -18.30
CA LEU A 115 20.39 14.25 -17.38
C LEU A 115 20.65 13.82 -15.92
N LEU A 116 20.04 12.72 -15.47
CA LEU A 116 20.32 12.17 -14.14
C LEU A 116 21.78 11.76 -14.00
N PHE A 117 22.32 10.97 -14.96
CA PHE A 117 23.70 10.50 -14.87
C PHE A 117 24.73 11.61 -15.02
N ASP A 118 24.45 12.66 -15.79
CA ASP A 118 25.31 13.83 -15.89
C ASP A 118 25.36 14.61 -14.55
N LEU A 119 24.23 14.80 -13.92
CA LEU A 119 24.15 15.43 -12.59
C LEU A 119 24.85 14.57 -11.50
N LEU A 120 24.71 13.24 -11.58
CA LEU A 120 25.41 12.33 -10.67
C LEU A 120 26.93 12.32 -10.90
N GLU A 121 27.41 12.52 -12.14
CA GLU A 121 28.83 12.71 -12.47
C GLU A 121 29.38 13.98 -11.81
N GLU A 122 28.66 15.11 -11.92
CA GLU A 122 29.02 16.35 -11.23
C GLU A 122 29.21 16.13 -9.72
N LYS A 123 28.25 15.46 -9.09
CA LYS A 123 28.29 15.17 -7.65
C LYS A 123 29.42 14.18 -7.29
N ALA A 124 29.68 13.17 -8.13
CA ALA A 124 30.81 12.27 -7.93
C ALA A 124 32.16 12.99 -8.02
N ALA A 125 32.30 13.96 -8.93
CA ALA A 125 33.50 14.82 -9.05
C ALA A 125 33.67 15.72 -7.81
N GLU A 126 32.59 16.11 -7.12
CA GLU A 126 32.62 16.84 -5.83
C GLU A 126 32.98 15.90 -4.64
N GLY A 127 33.16 14.60 -4.86
CA GLY A 127 33.46 13.62 -3.82
C GLY A 127 32.26 12.93 -3.19
N VAL A 128 31.04 13.16 -3.68
CA VAL A 128 29.83 12.46 -3.23
C VAL A 128 29.86 11.01 -3.70
N LYS A 129 29.65 10.05 -2.80
CA LYS A 129 29.63 8.63 -3.13
C LYS A 129 28.30 8.23 -3.79
N VAL A 130 28.34 7.89 -5.07
CA VAL A 130 27.13 7.52 -5.83
C VAL A 130 27.07 6.01 -6.07
N ARG A 131 25.99 5.37 -5.62
CA ARG A 131 25.69 3.95 -5.84
C ARG A 131 24.35 3.78 -6.50
N ALA A 132 24.30 3.06 -7.62
CA ALA A 132 23.09 2.80 -8.38
C ALA A 132 22.88 1.30 -8.59
N LEU A 133 21.70 0.79 -8.25
CA LEU A 133 21.29 -0.59 -8.44
C LEU A 133 20.08 -0.65 -9.37
N PHE A 134 20.05 -1.60 -10.32
CA PHE A 134 18.89 -1.82 -11.16
C PHE A 134 18.70 -3.30 -11.52
N ASP A 135 17.46 -3.69 -11.77
CA ASP A 135 17.09 -5.07 -12.04
C ASP A 135 17.48 -5.51 -13.46
N ALA A 136 18.06 -6.70 -13.60
CA ALA A 136 18.48 -7.20 -14.90
C ALA A 136 17.33 -7.49 -15.85
N PHE A 137 16.21 -8.05 -15.34
CA PHE A 137 15.00 -8.31 -16.13
C PHE A 137 14.30 -7.00 -16.49
N GLY A 138 14.20 -6.05 -15.52
CA GLY A 138 13.68 -4.72 -15.78
C GLY A 138 14.40 -3.99 -16.90
N ASN A 139 15.73 -4.12 -16.92
CA ASN A 139 16.53 -3.56 -18.01
C ASN A 139 16.31 -4.31 -19.34
N TRP A 140 16.26 -5.65 -19.32
CA TRP A 140 16.08 -6.47 -20.52
C TRP A 140 14.70 -6.26 -21.17
N SER A 141 13.64 -6.16 -20.36
CA SER A 141 12.27 -5.95 -20.83
C SER A 141 11.99 -4.54 -21.35
N ASN A 142 12.92 -3.62 -21.16
CA ASN A 142 12.84 -2.23 -21.58
C ASN A 142 13.20 -2.07 -23.05
N ASN A 143 12.47 -1.28 -23.81
CA ASN A 143 12.71 -1.03 -25.24
C ASN A 143 13.93 -0.10 -25.51
N LYS A 144 14.47 0.59 -24.50
CA LYS A 144 15.72 1.37 -24.53
C LYS A 144 16.64 0.94 -23.36
N PRO A 145 17.17 -0.32 -23.36
CA PRO A 145 17.96 -0.83 -22.23
C PRO A 145 19.34 -0.20 -22.16
N LEU A 146 19.89 -0.09 -20.96
CA LEU A 146 21.30 0.20 -20.76
C LEU A 146 22.14 -1.00 -21.25
N LYS A 147 22.99 -0.79 -22.26
CA LYS A 147 23.93 -1.78 -22.81
C LYS A 147 25.22 -1.79 -21.99
N LYS A 148 26.09 -2.78 -22.24
CA LYS A 148 27.41 -2.87 -21.57
C LYS A 148 28.28 -1.63 -21.80
N SER A 149 28.24 -1.02 -23.00
CA SER A 149 28.93 0.25 -23.30
C SER A 149 28.46 1.38 -22.39
N HIS A 150 27.13 1.58 -22.28
CA HIS A 150 26.55 2.63 -21.42
C HIS A 150 26.93 2.42 -19.96
N LEU A 151 26.95 1.17 -19.46
CA LEU A 151 27.38 0.90 -18.09
C LEU A 151 28.86 1.20 -17.87
N LYS A 152 29.72 0.99 -18.90
CA LYS A 152 31.14 1.36 -18.84
C LYS A 152 31.30 2.88 -18.77
N GLU A 153 30.55 3.61 -19.58
CA GLU A 153 30.52 5.08 -19.59
C GLU A 153 30.07 5.64 -18.26
N ILE A 154 28.93 5.14 -17.70
CA ILE A 154 28.41 5.57 -16.40
C ILE A 154 29.44 5.29 -15.28
N LYS A 155 30.11 4.14 -15.31
CA LYS A 155 31.16 3.86 -14.33
C LYS A 155 32.38 4.78 -14.47
N ALA A 156 32.73 5.19 -15.69
CA ALA A 156 33.82 6.14 -15.94
C ALA A 156 33.49 7.53 -15.36
N LYS A 157 32.21 7.87 -15.17
CA LYS A 157 31.70 9.06 -14.50
C LYS A 157 31.81 9.02 -12.96
N GLY A 158 32.42 7.98 -12.37
CA GLY A 158 32.55 7.83 -10.92
C GLY A 158 31.32 7.26 -10.22
N ILE A 159 30.38 6.71 -10.98
CA ILE A 159 29.13 6.14 -10.45
C ILE A 159 29.27 4.62 -10.32
N ASP A 160 29.12 4.09 -9.11
CA ASP A 160 29.07 2.64 -8.88
C ASP A 160 27.72 2.08 -9.31
N ILE A 161 27.57 1.72 -10.59
CA ILE A 161 26.33 1.15 -11.11
C ILE A 161 26.43 -0.37 -11.24
N VAL A 162 25.42 -1.08 -10.69
CA VAL A 162 25.37 -2.54 -10.61
C VAL A 162 24.02 -3.07 -11.10
N LYS A 163 24.09 -4.18 -11.83
CA LYS A 163 22.91 -4.91 -12.30
C LYS A 163 22.57 -6.03 -11.32
N PHE A 164 21.38 -5.96 -10.70
CA PHE A 164 20.89 -7.00 -9.82
C PHE A 164 20.44 -8.23 -10.58
N ASP A 165 20.86 -9.40 -10.11
CA ASP A 165 20.47 -10.74 -10.53
C ASP A 165 20.43 -10.94 -12.07
N PRO A 166 21.60 -10.93 -12.73
CA PRO A 166 21.71 -11.13 -14.18
C PRO A 166 21.05 -12.43 -14.62
N LEU A 167 20.32 -12.37 -15.75
CA LEU A 167 19.75 -13.56 -16.39
C LEU A 167 20.83 -14.32 -17.14
N ASN A 168 21.23 -15.48 -16.63
CA ASN A 168 22.22 -16.36 -17.24
C ASN A 168 21.54 -17.59 -17.82
N PHE A 169 21.60 -17.75 -19.16
CA PHE A 169 21.14 -18.96 -19.83
C PHE A 169 22.00 -20.16 -19.39
N PRO A 170 21.44 -21.36 -19.12
CA PRO A 170 20.06 -21.79 -19.27
C PRO A 170 19.20 -21.61 -18.01
N PHE A 171 19.64 -20.92 -16.98
CA PHE A 171 18.97 -20.80 -15.67
C PHE A 171 17.85 -19.78 -15.72
N ILE A 172 16.67 -20.18 -16.22
CA ILE A 172 15.46 -19.36 -16.26
C ILE A 172 14.77 -19.20 -14.90
N ASN A 173 15.24 -19.90 -13.85
CA ASN A 173 14.73 -19.80 -12.48
C ASN A 173 14.87 -18.40 -11.87
N HIS A 174 15.72 -17.54 -12.43
CA HIS A 174 15.90 -16.14 -12.03
C HIS A 174 14.85 -15.17 -12.62
N VAL A 175 13.88 -15.65 -13.40
CA VAL A 175 12.77 -14.80 -13.94
C VAL A 175 11.86 -14.29 -12.83
N PHE A 176 11.74 -15.03 -11.74
CA PHE A 176 11.00 -14.65 -10.54
C PHE A 176 11.91 -13.97 -9.51
N SER A 177 11.29 -13.27 -8.56
CA SER A 177 11.98 -12.54 -7.48
C SER A 177 12.80 -11.36 -7.99
N ARG A 178 12.22 -10.60 -8.90
CA ARG A 178 12.83 -9.38 -9.47
C ARG A 178 12.74 -8.20 -8.50
N ASP A 179 13.71 -7.31 -8.59
CA ASP A 179 13.70 -6.09 -7.78
C ASP A 179 12.83 -5.02 -8.44
N HIS A 180 11.60 -4.90 -7.96
CA HIS A 180 10.63 -3.94 -8.49
C HIS A 180 10.51 -2.67 -7.62
N ARG A 181 11.39 -2.48 -6.63
CA ARG A 181 11.45 -1.27 -5.81
C ARG A 181 11.94 -0.07 -6.61
N LYS A 182 11.63 1.12 -6.15
CA LYS A 182 12.14 2.39 -6.62
C LYS A 182 12.46 3.21 -5.39
N ILE A 183 13.73 3.31 -5.06
CA ILE A 183 14.23 4.00 -3.87
C ILE A 183 15.38 4.91 -4.28
N VAL A 184 15.34 6.16 -3.83
CA VAL A 184 16.50 7.04 -3.84
C VAL A 184 16.70 7.55 -2.43
N ILE A 185 17.94 7.59 -1.95
CA ILE A 185 18.29 8.15 -0.64
C ILE A 185 19.44 9.13 -0.86
N ILE A 186 19.32 10.31 -0.26
CA ILE A 186 20.36 11.33 -0.25
C ILE A 186 20.75 11.61 1.19
N ASP A 187 22.03 11.40 1.50
CA ASP A 187 22.68 11.69 2.78
C ASP A 187 21.97 11.06 4.01
N GLY A 188 21.11 10.03 3.80
CA GLY A 188 20.30 9.41 4.84
C GLY A 188 19.18 10.28 5.41
N GLN A 189 18.99 11.49 4.89
CA GLN A 189 18.04 12.47 5.41
C GLN A 189 16.73 12.50 4.61
N ILE A 190 16.83 12.26 3.31
CA ILE A 190 15.72 12.38 2.38
C ILE A 190 15.65 11.11 1.52
N ALA A 191 14.43 10.59 1.31
CA ALA A 191 14.22 9.47 0.42
C ALA A 191 13.05 9.70 -0.54
N TRP A 192 13.13 9.10 -1.71
CA TRP A 192 12.05 9.01 -2.70
C TRP A 192 11.67 7.55 -2.91
N THR A 193 10.37 7.27 -2.94
CA THR A 193 9.85 5.95 -3.31
C THR A 193 8.44 6.06 -3.90
N GLY A 194 8.06 5.07 -4.72
CA GLY A 194 6.75 5.06 -5.40
C GLY A 194 6.72 4.15 -6.62
N GLY A 195 5.89 4.49 -7.61
CA GLY A 195 5.69 3.69 -8.83
C GLY A 195 6.65 4.00 -9.97
N MET A 196 7.24 5.22 -10.02
CA MET A 196 7.98 5.72 -11.18
C MET A 196 9.42 5.20 -11.25
N ASN A 197 9.81 4.68 -12.42
CA ASN A 197 11.21 4.45 -12.78
C ASN A 197 11.88 5.75 -13.31
N VAL A 198 13.04 5.61 -13.95
CA VAL A 198 13.72 6.70 -14.64
C VAL A 198 13.51 6.53 -16.14
N ALA A 199 12.58 7.33 -16.70
CA ALA A 199 12.23 7.27 -18.13
C ALA A 199 11.46 8.52 -18.56
N ASP A 200 11.68 8.96 -19.82
CA ASP A 200 11.02 10.12 -20.44
C ASP A 200 9.50 10.00 -20.45
N TYR A 201 8.95 8.78 -20.58
CA TYR A 201 7.51 8.58 -20.71
C TYR A 201 6.71 8.96 -19.46
N TYR A 202 7.33 9.13 -18.30
CA TYR A 202 6.66 9.68 -17.12
C TYR A 202 6.33 11.18 -17.26
N ILE A 203 7.00 11.86 -18.19
CA ILE A 203 6.79 13.28 -18.55
C ILE A 203 5.98 13.37 -19.84
N GLU A 204 6.44 12.72 -20.90
CA GLU A 204 5.93 12.88 -22.26
C GLU A 204 4.79 11.91 -22.60
N GLY A 205 4.62 10.84 -21.82
CA GLY A 205 3.74 9.73 -22.18
C GLY A 205 4.36 8.79 -23.21
N LEU A 206 3.55 7.88 -23.74
CA LEU A 206 3.97 6.94 -24.79
C LEU A 206 3.07 7.03 -26.02
N PRO A 207 3.63 6.96 -27.25
CA PRO A 207 2.86 6.86 -28.48
C PRO A 207 1.86 5.69 -28.41
N GLY A 208 0.61 5.93 -28.80
CA GLY A 208 -0.48 4.94 -28.78
C GLY A 208 -1.12 4.72 -27.41
N ILE A 209 -0.44 5.04 -26.29
CA ILE A 209 -0.97 4.96 -24.94
C ILE A 209 -1.44 6.34 -24.46
N GLY A 210 -0.66 7.39 -24.71
CA GLY A 210 -0.91 8.77 -24.27
C GLY A 210 -0.17 9.10 -22.97
N PRO A 211 -0.67 10.06 -22.18
CA PRO A 211 -0.07 10.44 -20.90
C PRO A 211 0.13 9.25 -19.97
N TRP A 212 1.28 9.24 -19.28
CA TRP A 212 1.62 8.22 -18.30
C TRP A 212 1.55 8.82 -16.90
N ARG A 213 0.49 8.47 -16.18
CA ARG A 213 0.25 8.97 -14.84
C ARG A 213 0.73 7.97 -13.78
N ASP A 214 1.57 8.43 -12.89
CA ASP A 214 2.05 7.60 -11.77
C ASP A 214 2.26 8.46 -10.52
N MET A 215 2.49 7.82 -9.38
CA MET A 215 2.70 8.46 -8.10
C MET A 215 4.07 8.12 -7.52
N HIS A 216 4.74 9.15 -7.05
CA HIS A 216 5.94 9.05 -6.24
C HIS A 216 5.78 9.89 -4.98
N LYS A 217 6.66 9.77 -4.03
CA LYS A 217 6.68 10.60 -2.83
C LYS A 217 8.10 10.82 -2.35
N ARG A 218 8.34 11.98 -1.78
CA ARG A 218 9.50 12.33 -0.99
C ARG A 218 9.15 12.12 0.49
N ILE A 219 10.05 11.51 1.22
CA ILE A 219 9.97 11.26 2.66
C ILE A 219 11.18 11.91 3.32
N GLU A 220 10.94 12.64 4.38
CA GLU A 220 11.98 13.19 5.28
C GLU A 220 11.68 12.70 6.69
N GLY A 221 12.72 12.37 7.46
CA GLY A 221 12.57 11.89 8.83
C GLY A 221 12.99 10.45 9.06
N PRO A 222 12.69 9.88 10.24
CA PRO A 222 13.23 8.59 10.67
C PRO A 222 12.85 7.39 9.78
N ALA A 223 11.76 7.47 8.98
CA ALA A 223 11.40 6.41 8.04
C ALA A 223 12.40 6.24 6.88
N VAL A 224 13.27 7.23 6.63
CA VAL A 224 14.35 7.14 5.65
C VAL A 224 15.34 6.04 6.03
N ASP A 225 15.57 5.82 7.32
CA ASP A 225 16.47 4.76 7.82
C ASP A 225 16.04 3.36 7.41
N GLU A 226 14.73 3.09 7.36
CA GLU A 226 14.22 1.78 6.89
C GLU A 226 14.46 1.60 5.38
N LEU A 227 14.27 2.66 4.59
CA LEU A 227 14.57 2.62 3.14
C LEU A 227 16.08 2.47 2.89
N GLN A 228 16.92 3.14 3.69
CA GLN A 228 18.37 3.00 3.68
C GLN A 228 18.80 1.56 3.98
N GLN A 229 18.21 0.93 5.00
CA GLN A 229 18.50 -0.45 5.34
C GLN A 229 18.11 -1.42 4.21
N ILE A 230 16.99 -1.17 3.53
CA ILE A 230 16.55 -1.94 2.37
C ILE A 230 17.59 -1.84 1.25
N PHE A 231 17.98 -0.62 0.88
CA PHE A 231 19.00 -0.39 -0.15
C PHE A 231 20.32 -1.10 0.18
N LEU A 232 20.86 -0.91 1.38
CA LEU A 232 22.14 -1.51 1.78
C LEU A 232 22.10 -3.04 1.75
N THR A 233 20.97 -3.62 2.17
CA THR A 233 20.75 -5.09 2.08
C THR A 233 20.73 -5.57 0.62
N MET A 234 20.14 -4.81 -0.29
CA MET A 234 20.11 -5.16 -1.71
C MET A 234 21.46 -4.95 -2.38
N TRP A 235 22.19 -3.89 -1.98
CA TRP A 235 23.55 -3.64 -2.45
C TRP A 235 24.51 -4.78 -2.07
N GLU A 236 24.51 -5.16 -0.77
CA GLU A 236 25.28 -6.32 -0.29
C GLU A 236 24.95 -7.59 -1.09
N LYS A 237 23.65 -7.84 -1.29
CA LYS A 237 23.21 -9.01 -2.05
C LYS A 237 23.67 -9.00 -3.52
N ALA A 238 23.74 -7.83 -4.15
CA ALA A 238 24.13 -7.67 -5.53
C ALA A 238 25.64 -7.68 -5.76
N THR A 239 26.43 -7.21 -4.78
CA THR A 239 27.87 -6.95 -4.93
C THR A 239 28.73 -7.80 -4.01
N GLY A 240 28.20 -8.29 -2.90
CA GLY A 240 28.96 -8.87 -1.79
C GLY A 240 29.62 -7.81 -0.88
N GLU A 241 29.52 -6.50 -1.21
CA GLU A 241 30.08 -5.42 -0.40
C GLU A 241 29.16 -5.11 0.79
N ILE A 242 29.68 -5.26 2.00
CA ILE A 242 28.98 -4.92 3.24
C ILE A 242 29.31 -3.47 3.59
N ILE A 243 28.30 -2.61 3.51
CA ILE A 243 28.40 -1.19 3.87
C ILE A 243 27.83 -1.01 5.27
N ARG A 244 28.63 -0.42 6.17
CA ARG A 244 28.25 -0.15 7.56
C ARG A 244 28.69 1.26 7.97
N GLY A 245 28.05 1.81 8.98
CA GLY A 245 28.40 3.09 9.58
C GLY A 245 27.16 3.85 10.05
N GLU A 246 27.27 4.52 11.19
CA GLU A 246 26.17 5.32 11.75
C GLU A 246 25.80 6.52 10.87
N HIS A 247 26.73 7.03 10.09
CA HIS A 247 26.49 8.14 9.16
C HIS A 247 25.49 7.82 8.06
N TYR A 248 25.18 6.51 7.83
CA TYR A 248 24.10 6.10 6.94
C TYR A 248 22.71 6.20 7.58
N TYR A 249 22.64 6.46 8.88
CA TYR A 249 21.41 6.49 9.68
C TYR A 249 21.36 7.73 10.58
N PRO A 250 21.43 8.96 10.02
CA PRO A 250 21.52 10.19 10.82
C PRO A 250 20.28 10.45 11.68
N ASN A 251 19.14 9.85 11.32
CA ASN A 251 17.88 10.05 12.03
C ASN A 251 17.75 9.19 13.31
N LYS A 252 18.68 8.27 13.58
CA LYS A 252 18.66 7.46 14.82
C LYS A 252 18.91 8.28 16.08
N ASN A 253 19.65 9.36 15.95
CA ASN A 253 19.92 10.27 17.04
C ASN A 253 19.05 11.51 16.86
N ASP A 254 17.91 11.56 17.47
CA ASP A 254 16.80 12.53 17.42
C ASP A 254 17.19 14.05 17.47
N THR A 255 18.48 14.36 17.51
CA THR A 255 19.01 15.72 17.74
C THR A 255 19.24 16.55 16.47
N LEU A 256 19.19 15.96 15.28
CA LEU A 256 19.53 16.67 14.03
C LEU A 256 18.33 17.02 13.15
N PHE A 257 17.17 16.41 13.40
CA PHE A 257 15.99 16.66 12.60
C PHE A 257 15.10 17.73 13.26
N GLN A 258 15.54 18.99 13.24
CA GLN A 258 14.61 20.09 13.46
C GLN A 258 13.73 20.24 12.23
N LEU A 259 12.58 19.60 12.28
CA LEU A 259 11.51 19.77 11.31
C LEU A 259 11.19 21.27 11.20
N ASN A 260 11.34 21.82 10.01
CA ASN A 260 10.84 23.16 9.73
C ASN A 260 9.32 23.17 10.01
N PRO A 261 8.75 24.08 10.80
CA PRO A 261 7.43 23.93 11.43
C PRO A 261 6.20 24.05 10.49
N THR A 262 6.39 23.92 9.19
CA THR A 262 5.33 24.19 8.18
C THR A 262 4.39 23.02 7.85
N SER A 263 4.61 21.82 8.38
CA SER A 263 3.70 20.68 8.21
C SER A 263 3.66 19.80 9.46
N GLU A 264 2.49 19.32 9.82
CA GLU A 264 2.29 18.34 10.89
C GLU A 264 3.07 17.06 10.58
N PRO A 265 3.73 16.47 11.59
CA PRO A 265 4.48 15.23 11.41
C PRO A 265 3.54 14.04 11.25
N VAL A 266 3.88 13.13 10.32
CA VAL A 266 3.07 11.96 10.04
C VAL A 266 3.74 10.67 10.52
N SER A 267 2.92 9.65 10.85
CA SER A 267 3.39 8.29 11.15
C SER A 267 3.43 7.44 9.88
N ILE A 268 4.55 6.74 9.67
CA ILE A 268 4.79 5.93 8.48
C ILE A 268 5.22 4.51 8.87
N ALA A 269 4.71 3.51 8.18
CA ALA A 269 5.27 2.17 8.18
C ALA A 269 5.84 1.83 6.80
N ILE A 270 7.12 1.49 6.75
CA ILE A 270 7.75 0.99 5.53
C ILE A 270 7.55 -0.53 5.47
N VAL A 271 6.69 -0.96 4.57
CA VAL A 271 6.39 -2.37 4.36
C VAL A 271 7.27 -2.89 3.23
N ASP A 272 8.27 -3.67 3.60
CA ASP A 272 9.21 -4.31 2.66
C ASP A 272 8.79 -5.75 2.41
N ARG A 273 8.48 -6.06 1.15
CA ARG A 273 8.30 -7.43 0.71
C ARG A 273 9.58 -7.94 0.09
N ALA A 274 10.20 -8.93 0.74
CA ALA A 274 11.37 -9.63 0.24
C ALA A 274 11.09 -11.14 0.15
N PRO A 275 11.44 -11.82 -0.97
CA PRO A 275 11.05 -13.21 -1.23
C PRO A 275 11.38 -14.21 -0.14
N ARG A 276 12.48 -14.04 0.59
CA ARG A 276 12.91 -14.93 1.67
C ARG A 276 12.60 -14.40 3.07
N LYS A 277 12.71 -13.08 3.27
CA LYS A 277 12.59 -12.46 4.60
C LYS A 277 11.12 -12.20 4.99
N SER A 278 10.33 -11.67 4.06
CA SER A 278 8.93 -11.24 4.30
C SER A 278 7.98 -11.66 3.17
N PRO A 279 7.94 -12.96 2.76
CA PRO A 279 7.31 -13.39 1.50
C PRO A 279 5.80 -13.18 1.45
N LYS A 280 5.16 -13.03 2.61
CA LYS A 280 3.70 -12.90 2.71
C LYS A 280 3.24 -11.52 3.18
N LEU A 281 4.16 -10.71 3.73
CA LEU A 281 3.84 -9.49 4.47
C LEU A 281 2.94 -8.54 3.67
N MET A 282 3.35 -8.13 2.48
CA MET A 282 2.63 -7.16 1.67
C MET A 282 1.17 -7.58 1.41
N ARG A 283 0.94 -8.83 0.97
CA ARG A 283 -0.42 -9.32 0.70
C ARG A 283 -1.28 -9.47 1.97
N GLU A 284 -0.64 -9.70 3.12
CA GLU A 284 -1.32 -9.81 4.40
C GLU A 284 -1.74 -8.43 4.91
N VAL A 285 -0.85 -7.45 4.81
CA VAL A 285 -1.14 -6.06 5.18
C VAL A 285 -2.25 -5.47 4.30
N TYR A 286 -2.18 -5.66 2.97
CA TYR A 286 -3.28 -5.24 2.08
C TYR A 286 -4.60 -5.90 2.44
N ALA A 287 -4.60 -7.20 2.72
CA ALA A 287 -5.81 -7.90 3.09
C ALA A 287 -6.37 -7.41 4.44
N GLN A 288 -5.50 -7.14 5.42
CA GLN A 288 -5.90 -6.63 6.72
C GLN A 288 -6.46 -5.21 6.59
N ALA A 289 -5.75 -4.30 5.92
CA ALA A 289 -6.20 -2.94 5.69
C ALA A 289 -7.60 -2.88 5.03
N ILE A 290 -7.88 -3.79 4.10
CA ILE A 290 -9.19 -3.91 3.47
C ILE A 290 -10.26 -4.46 4.43
N LEU A 291 -9.90 -5.40 5.32
CA LEU A 291 -10.84 -6.01 6.27
C LEU A 291 -11.21 -5.10 7.44
N GLU A 292 -10.29 -4.21 7.81
CA GLU A 292 -10.47 -3.22 8.89
C GLU A 292 -11.12 -1.92 8.41
N ALA A 293 -11.41 -1.79 7.11
CA ALA A 293 -12.13 -0.63 6.60
C ALA A 293 -13.54 -0.57 7.21
N ASP A 294 -13.93 0.65 7.63
CA ASP A 294 -15.23 0.95 8.25
C ASP A 294 -16.24 1.52 7.25
N LYS A 295 -15.78 2.36 6.31
CA LYS A 295 -16.65 3.16 5.43
C LYS A 295 -16.31 3.01 3.95
N LYS A 296 -15.04 3.24 3.59
CA LYS A 296 -14.66 3.41 2.19
C LYS A 296 -13.25 2.93 1.89
N ILE A 297 -13.09 2.29 0.72
CA ILE A 297 -11.81 1.92 0.13
C ILE A 297 -11.74 2.50 -1.28
N GLU A 298 -10.69 3.26 -1.57
CA GLU A 298 -10.37 3.78 -2.90
C GLU A 298 -9.06 3.15 -3.37
N LEU A 299 -9.07 2.53 -4.54
CA LEU A 299 -7.93 1.78 -5.10
C LEU A 299 -7.58 2.28 -6.49
N ILE A 300 -6.29 2.52 -6.76
CA ILE A 300 -5.74 2.72 -8.10
C ILE A 300 -4.65 1.68 -8.33
N ASN A 301 -4.79 0.88 -9.37
CA ASN A 301 -3.75 -0.11 -9.70
C ASN A 301 -3.78 -0.48 -11.19
N PRO A 302 -2.63 -0.45 -11.91
CA PRO A 302 -2.57 -0.70 -13.35
C PRO A 302 -2.82 -2.17 -13.71
N TYR A 303 -2.31 -3.09 -12.89
CA TYR A 303 -2.37 -4.54 -13.11
C TYR A 303 -3.16 -5.21 -11.99
N PHE A 304 -4.47 -4.93 -11.98
CA PHE A 304 -5.37 -5.32 -10.90
C PHE A 304 -5.85 -6.78 -11.06
N VAL A 305 -4.98 -7.71 -10.69
CA VAL A 305 -5.27 -9.15 -10.64
C VAL A 305 -4.87 -9.72 -9.26
N PRO A 306 -5.51 -9.25 -8.16
CA PRO A 306 -5.10 -9.55 -6.80
C PRO A 306 -5.09 -11.05 -6.49
N THR A 307 -4.24 -11.44 -5.55
CA THR A 307 -4.21 -12.80 -5.00
C THR A 307 -5.56 -13.20 -4.40
N LYS A 308 -5.80 -14.50 -4.25
CA LYS A 308 -7.04 -15.02 -3.63
C LYS A 308 -7.31 -14.40 -2.25
N LYS A 309 -6.26 -14.12 -1.45
CA LYS A 309 -6.40 -13.53 -0.11
C LYS A 309 -6.95 -12.10 -0.20
N VAL A 310 -6.34 -11.25 -1.02
CA VAL A 310 -6.77 -9.85 -1.20
C VAL A 310 -8.17 -9.79 -1.85
N ARG A 311 -8.44 -10.63 -2.87
CA ARG A 311 -9.79 -10.71 -3.46
C ARG A 311 -10.88 -11.12 -2.46
N ARG A 312 -10.57 -12.05 -1.55
CA ARG A 312 -11.51 -12.43 -0.49
C ARG A 312 -11.76 -11.28 0.49
N ALA A 313 -10.73 -10.53 0.84
CA ALA A 313 -10.86 -9.35 1.68
C ALA A 313 -11.76 -8.29 1.03
N LEU A 314 -11.52 -7.94 -0.25
CA LEU A 314 -12.38 -7.00 -1.00
C LEU A 314 -13.83 -7.47 -1.06
N LYS A 315 -14.07 -8.76 -1.34
CA LYS A 315 -15.43 -9.31 -1.35
C LYS A 315 -16.11 -9.18 0.02
N LYS A 316 -15.40 -9.49 1.09
CA LYS A 316 -15.92 -9.37 2.46
C LYS A 316 -16.23 -7.91 2.82
N ALA A 317 -15.37 -6.97 2.43
CA ALA A 317 -15.62 -5.54 2.65
C ALA A 317 -16.91 -5.09 1.93
N ILE A 318 -17.06 -5.45 0.65
CA ILE A 318 -18.29 -5.16 -0.12
C ILE A 318 -19.52 -5.78 0.54
N ASP A 319 -19.44 -7.05 0.99
CA ASP A 319 -20.55 -7.75 1.64
C ASP A 319 -20.95 -7.13 3.00
N LYS A 320 -20.00 -6.48 3.68
CA LYS A 320 -20.24 -5.70 4.90
C LYS A 320 -20.86 -4.32 4.60
N GLY A 321 -21.02 -3.92 3.35
CA GLY A 321 -21.55 -2.61 2.95
C GLY A 321 -20.49 -1.51 2.83
N ILE A 322 -19.20 -1.84 2.92
CA ILE A 322 -18.10 -0.88 2.70
C ILE A 322 -18.12 -0.41 1.25
N GLU A 323 -18.04 0.90 1.03
CA GLU A 323 -17.93 1.45 -0.32
C GLU A 323 -16.55 1.15 -0.90
N VAL A 324 -16.50 0.32 -1.95
CA VAL A 324 -15.26 -0.03 -2.64
C VAL A 324 -15.25 0.59 -4.02
N GLU A 325 -14.34 1.54 -4.24
CA GLU A 325 -14.10 2.20 -5.51
C GLU A 325 -12.74 1.78 -6.08
N ILE A 326 -12.71 1.34 -7.34
CA ILE A 326 -11.51 0.83 -7.99
C ILE A 326 -11.31 1.56 -9.30
N MET A 327 -10.14 2.17 -9.52
CA MET A 327 -9.76 2.77 -10.78
C MET A 327 -8.72 1.90 -11.49
N ILE A 328 -9.01 1.55 -12.74
CA ILE A 328 -8.13 0.79 -13.63
C ILE A 328 -8.02 1.52 -14.96
N SER A 329 -6.92 1.31 -15.67
CA SER A 329 -6.73 1.92 -17.00
C SER A 329 -7.34 1.07 -18.11
N THR A 330 -7.87 1.71 -19.14
CA THR A 330 -8.33 1.04 -20.36
C THR A 330 -7.19 0.70 -21.31
N LYS A 331 -6.09 1.42 -21.22
CA LYS A 331 -4.85 1.19 -21.96
C LYS A 331 -3.79 0.55 -21.05
N SER A 332 -2.81 -0.12 -21.61
CA SER A 332 -1.69 -0.74 -20.91
C SER A 332 -0.51 -0.92 -21.85
N ASP A 333 0.67 -0.95 -21.28
CA ASP A 333 1.93 -1.30 -21.94
C ASP A 333 2.09 -2.81 -22.18
N ILE A 334 1.27 -3.65 -21.52
CA ILE A 334 1.29 -5.11 -21.66
C ILE A 334 -0.04 -5.58 -22.25
N GLY A 335 -0.02 -6.16 -23.45
CA GLY A 335 -1.20 -6.39 -24.29
C GLY A 335 -2.32 -7.27 -23.70
N PHE A 336 -2.02 -8.25 -22.86
CA PHE A 336 -3.03 -9.17 -22.29
C PHE A 336 -3.48 -8.82 -20.87
N THR A 337 -2.72 -7.99 -20.14
CA THR A 337 -3.01 -7.64 -18.75
C THR A 337 -4.33 -6.88 -18.57
N PRO A 338 -4.77 -6.01 -19.51
CA PRO A 338 -6.07 -5.37 -19.40
C PRO A 338 -7.22 -6.38 -19.33
N ASP A 339 -7.18 -7.46 -20.11
CA ASP A 339 -8.29 -8.42 -20.17
C ASP A 339 -8.43 -9.18 -18.83
N ALA A 340 -7.32 -9.57 -18.19
CA ALA A 340 -7.31 -10.17 -16.86
C ALA A 340 -7.84 -9.18 -15.79
N THR A 341 -7.36 -7.92 -15.83
CA THR A 341 -7.80 -6.84 -14.94
C THR A 341 -9.30 -6.58 -15.08
N PHE A 342 -9.81 -6.46 -16.30
CA PHE A 342 -11.24 -6.28 -16.57
C PHE A 342 -12.09 -7.45 -16.08
N HIS A 343 -11.60 -8.67 -16.20
CA HIS A 343 -12.31 -9.85 -15.71
C HIS A 343 -12.49 -9.82 -14.18
N VAL A 344 -11.42 -9.51 -13.43
CA VAL A 344 -11.49 -9.42 -11.96
C VAL A 344 -12.34 -8.22 -11.52
N ALA A 345 -12.15 -7.06 -12.16
CA ALA A 345 -12.93 -5.86 -11.88
C ALA A 345 -14.43 -6.09 -12.10
N HIS A 346 -14.81 -6.78 -13.19
CA HIS A 346 -16.21 -7.17 -13.44
C HIS A 346 -16.76 -8.08 -12.33
N GLN A 347 -15.98 -9.03 -11.82
CA GLN A 347 -16.44 -9.88 -10.71
C GLN A 347 -16.74 -9.06 -9.44
N LEU A 348 -15.92 -8.07 -9.13
CA LEU A 348 -16.12 -7.19 -7.97
C LEU A 348 -17.27 -6.20 -8.21
N MET A 349 -17.40 -5.65 -9.43
CA MET A 349 -18.53 -4.81 -9.84
C MET A 349 -19.86 -5.53 -9.66
N LYS A 350 -19.96 -6.79 -10.08
CA LYS A 350 -21.17 -7.62 -9.85
C LYS A 350 -21.54 -7.79 -8.38
N ARG A 351 -20.57 -7.59 -7.47
CA ARG A 351 -20.77 -7.71 -6.03
C ARG A 351 -21.06 -6.36 -5.36
N GLY A 352 -20.95 -5.25 -6.11
CA GLY A 352 -21.27 -3.92 -5.62
C GLY A 352 -20.12 -2.91 -5.65
N ALA A 353 -18.89 -3.31 -6.04
CA ALA A 353 -17.80 -2.34 -6.21
C ALA A 353 -18.07 -1.39 -7.38
N LYS A 354 -17.73 -0.11 -7.21
CA LYS A 354 -17.71 0.87 -8.30
C LYS A 354 -16.36 0.81 -9.00
N VAL A 355 -16.36 0.48 -10.29
CA VAL A 355 -15.13 0.38 -11.09
C VAL A 355 -15.09 1.51 -12.10
N TYR A 356 -14.05 2.34 -12.01
CA TYR A 356 -13.79 3.46 -12.90
C TYR A 356 -12.72 3.08 -13.92
N LEU A 357 -13.02 3.32 -15.19
CA LEU A 357 -12.16 3.06 -16.35
C LEU A 357 -11.47 4.36 -16.73
N PHE A 358 -10.20 4.51 -16.37
CA PHE A 358 -9.41 5.69 -16.74
C PHE A 358 -9.04 5.63 -18.22
N ASP A 359 -9.52 6.59 -18.99
CA ASP A 359 -9.37 6.66 -20.45
C ASP A 359 -8.30 7.64 -20.92
N ASN A 360 -7.87 8.57 -20.05
CA ASN A 360 -6.90 9.62 -20.39
C ASN A 360 -5.45 9.13 -20.22
N GLY A 361 -5.07 8.12 -21.00
CA GLY A 361 -3.73 7.53 -20.94
C GLY A 361 -3.63 6.29 -20.06
N PHE A 362 -2.48 6.10 -19.41
CA PHE A 362 -2.21 4.96 -18.53
C PHE A 362 -1.98 5.40 -17.08
N HIS A 363 -2.88 5.02 -16.20
CA HIS A 363 -2.74 5.31 -14.78
C HIS A 363 -1.95 4.19 -14.09
N HIS A 364 -0.64 4.39 -13.94
CA HIS A 364 0.28 3.39 -13.44
C HIS A 364 0.50 3.45 -11.91
N SER A 365 -0.20 4.31 -11.17
CA SER A 365 -0.08 4.42 -9.72
C SER A 365 -0.53 3.16 -8.98
N LYS A 366 0.07 2.90 -7.83
CA LYS A 366 -0.24 1.81 -6.91
C LYS A 366 -0.59 2.44 -5.58
N ILE A 367 -1.88 2.73 -5.39
CA ILE A 367 -2.41 3.53 -4.28
C ILE A 367 -3.63 2.82 -3.70
N MET A 368 -3.76 2.85 -2.39
CA MET A 368 -4.99 2.53 -1.69
C MET A 368 -5.20 3.56 -0.59
N MET A 369 -6.41 4.10 -0.49
CA MET A 369 -6.87 4.95 0.61
C MET A 369 -7.98 4.22 1.35
N VAL A 370 -8.00 4.32 2.67
CA VAL A 370 -8.97 3.66 3.55
C VAL A 370 -9.55 4.69 4.51
N ASP A 371 -10.86 4.83 4.47
CA ASP A 371 -11.70 5.65 5.35
C ASP A 371 -11.33 7.14 5.43
N GLY A 372 -10.45 7.62 4.55
CA GLY A 372 -9.84 8.94 4.64
C GLY A 372 -8.79 9.08 5.75
N LYS A 373 -8.48 8.02 6.49
CA LYS A 373 -7.60 8.02 7.66
C LYS A 373 -6.15 7.68 7.33
N PHE A 374 -5.94 6.70 6.45
CA PHE A 374 -4.60 6.29 6.04
C PHE A 374 -4.56 5.87 4.56
N CYS A 375 -3.38 5.87 4.01
CA CYS A 375 -3.15 5.46 2.63
C CYS A 375 -1.88 4.62 2.49
N THR A 376 -1.77 3.91 1.36
CA THR A 376 -0.50 3.33 0.94
C THR A 376 -0.15 3.74 -0.48
N VAL A 377 1.11 4.12 -0.66
CA VAL A 377 1.72 4.45 -1.96
C VAL A 377 3.02 3.68 -2.07
N GLY A 378 3.28 3.03 -3.19
CA GLY A 378 4.52 2.27 -3.36
C GLY A 378 4.73 1.68 -4.74
N SER A 379 5.55 0.64 -4.80
CA SER A 379 5.88 -0.06 -6.03
C SER A 379 4.95 -1.23 -6.34
N THR A 380 4.16 -1.71 -5.34
CA THR A 380 3.44 -2.98 -5.39
C THR A 380 2.24 -2.95 -6.30
N ASN A 381 2.28 -3.71 -7.37
CA ASN A 381 1.09 -4.03 -8.14
C ASN A 381 0.20 -5.03 -7.37
N LEU A 382 -1.11 -4.85 -7.45
CA LEU A 382 -2.06 -5.82 -6.89
C LEU A 382 -2.23 -7.00 -7.85
N ASN A 383 -1.12 -7.73 -8.10
CA ASN A 383 -1.10 -8.99 -8.84
C ASN A 383 -0.27 -10.04 -8.09
N SER A 384 -0.32 -11.29 -8.56
CA SER A 384 0.39 -12.37 -7.88
C SER A 384 1.89 -12.23 -7.94
N ARG A 385 2.45 -11.67 -9.01
CA ARG A 385 3.88 -11.48 -9.17
C ARG A 385 4.43 -10.56 -8.08
N SER A 386 3.91 -9.35 -7.97
CA SER A 386 4.31 -8.39 -6.92
C SER A 386 4.03 -8.90 -5.50
N LEU A 387 2.87 -9.54 -5.28
CA LEU A 387 2.46 -9.96 -3.94
C LEU A 387 3.11 -11.27 -3.45
N ASN A 388 3.71 -12.08 -4.34
CA ASN A 388 4.27 -13.40 -3.96
C ASN A 388 5.74 -13.59 -4.34
N PHE A 389 6.27 -12.87 -5.34
CA PHE A 389 7.58 -13.20 -5.90
C PHE A 389 8.57 -12.03 -5.87
N ASP A 390 8.22 -10.83 -6.35
CA ASP A 390 9.15 -9.73 -6.52
C ASP A 390 9.50 -9.03 -5.20
N TYR A 391 10.62 -8.31 -5.15
CA TYR A 391 10.92 -7.35 -4.10
C TYR A 391 10.07 -6.10 -4.33
N GLU A 392 9.36 -5.67 -3.32
CA GLU A 392 8.46 -4.52 -3.38
C GLU A 392 8.56 -3.70 -2.10
N VAL A 393 8.28 -2.41 -2.18
CA VAL A 393 8.20 -1.52 -1.02
C VAL A 393 7.02 -0.58 -1.13
N ASN A 394 6.27 -0.49 -0.02
CA ASN A 394 5.21 0.50 0.14
C ASN A 394 5.41 1.27 1.44
N ALA A 395 5.10 2.56 1.43
CA ALA A 395 4.84 3.29 2.66
C ALA A 395 3.34 3.25 2.95
N PHE A 396 2.98 2.83 4.14
CA PHE A 396 1.67 3.05 4.74
C PHE A 396 1.78 4.32 5.57
N ILE A 397 0.97 5.31 5.24
CA ILE A 397 1.00 6.67 5.79
C ILE A 397 -0.29 6.87 6.56
N PHE A 398 -0.16 7.05 7.86
CA PHE A 398 -1.27 7.24 8.79
C PHE A 398 -1.46 8.73 9.05
N ASP A 399 -2.17 9.37 8.12
CA ASP A 399 -2.43 10.79 8.13
C ASP A 399 -3.62 11.14 7.24
N GLU A 400 -4.59 11.86 7.79
CA GLU A 400 -5.82 12.24 7.08
C GLU A 400 -5.57 13.29 5.99
N THR A 401 -4.60 14.18 6.18
CA THR A 401 -4.29 15.24 5.20
C THR A 401 -3.69 14.63 3.94
N VAL A 402 -2.67 13.79 4.08
CA VAL A 402 -2.05 13.09 2.94
C VAL A 402 -3.05 12.16 2.26
N THR A 403 -3.88 11.46 3.04
CA THR A 403 -4.93 10.58 2.49
C THR A 403 -5.99 11.37 1.77
N GLY A 404 -6.42 12.51 2.32
CA GLY A 404 -7.38 13.44 1.71
C GLY A 404 -6.88 14.02 0.39
N GLU A 405 -5.57 14.34 0.29
CA GLU A 405 -4.94 14.81 -0.94
C GLU A 405 -5.00 13.76 -2.06
N LEU A 406 -4.82 12.47 -1.72
CA LEU A 406 -4.96 11.36 -2.67
C LEU A 406 -6.43 11.08 -3.04
N SER A 407 -7.36 11.18 -2.10
CA SER A 407 -8.79 11.01 -2.37
C SER A 407 -9.33 12.13 -3.26
N GLU A 408 -8.87 13.38 -3.08
CA GLU A 408 -9.24 14.48 -4.00
C GLU A 408 -8.64 14.27 -5.40
N MET A 409 -7.41 13.75 -5.49
CA MET A 409 -6.83 13.34 -6.77
C MET A 409 -7.69 12.25 -7.44
N PHE A 410 -8.07 11.21 -6.69
CA PHE A 410 -8.93 10.13 -7.18
C PHE A 410 -10.27 10.67 -7.68
N LYS A 411 -10.89 11.58 -6.94
CA LYS A 411 -12.15 12.26 -7.30
C LYS A 411 -12.01 13.08 -8.60
N ASN A 412 -10.87 13.76 -8.78
CA ASN A 412 -10.58 14.49 -10.01
C ASN A 412 -10.37 13.53 -11.19
N ASP A 413 -9.68 12.42 -10.99
CA ASP A 413 -9.46 11.41 -12.03
C ASP A 413 -10.75 10.69 -12.44
N LYS A 414 -11.75 10.59 -11.55
CA LYS A 414 -13.09 10.10 -11.90
C LYS A 414 -13.77 10.96 -12.97
N LYS A 415 -13.49 12.27 -13.05
CA LYS A 415 -14.07 13.18 -14.07
C LYS A 415 -13.64 12.81 -15.50
N SER A 416 -12.44 12.21 -15.64
CA SER A 416 -11.90 11.70 -16.90
C SER A 416 -11.98 10.17 -17.03
N SER A 417 -12.83 9.55 -16.24
CA SER A 417 -13.04 8.11 -16.21
C SER A 417 -14.50 7.75 -16.50
N ARG A 418 -14.71 6.58 -17.07
CA ARG A 418 -16.06 6.01 -17.27
C ARG A 418 -16.36 4.99 -16.18
N LEU A 419 -17.56 5.01 -15.63
CA LEU A 419 -18.03 3.95 -14.75
C LEU A 419 -18.26 2.66 -15.55
N MET A 420 -17.69 1.56 -15.10
CA MET A 420 -17.93 0.24 -15.70
C MET A 420 -19.34 -0.21 -15.32
N THR A 421 -20.20 -0.43 -16.32
CA THR A 421 -21.58 -0.89 -16.14
C THR A 421 -21.76 -2.31 -16.68
N PRO A 422 -22.85 -3.01 -16.31
CA PRO A 422 -23.20 -4.30 -16.90
C PRO A 422 -23.32 -4.23 -18.45
N GLU A 423 -23.82 -3.12 -18.98
CA GLU A 423 -23.96 -2.88 -20.44
C GLU A 423 -22.60 -2.73 -21.10
N TYR A 424 -21.66 -2.02 -20.47
CA TYR A 424 -20.27 -1.94 -20.94
C TYR A 424 -19.66 -3.35 -21.02
N TRP A 425 -19.83 -4.16 -19.99
CA TRP A 425 -19.33 -5.54 -20.00
C TRP A 425 -20.00 -6.41 -21.05
N LYS A 426 -21.33 -6.29 -21.25
CA LYS A 426 -22.05 -7.04 -22.29
C LYS A 426 -21.49 -6.76 -23.68
N LYS A 427 -21.18 -5.50 -23.99
CA LYS A 427 -20.61 -5.05 -25.30
C LYS A 427 -19.16 -5.52 -25.53
N ARG A 428 -18.44 -5.95 -24.50
CA ARG A 428 -17.06 -6.42 -24.63
C ARG A 428 -17.01 -7.70 -25.45
N SER A 429 -16.04 -7.80 -26.39
CA SER A 429 -15.86 -8.97 -27.25
C SER A 429 -15.82 -10.29 -26.45
N PRO A 430 -16.52 -11.37 -26.90
CA PRO A 430 -16.46 -12.69 -26.30
C PRO A 430 -15.03 -13.24 -26.20
N TRP A 431 -14.20 -12.99 -27.19
CA TRP A 431 -12.78 -13.37 -27.20
C TRP A 431 -12.01 -12.71 -26.06
N ARG A 432 -12.15 -11.40 -25.88
CA ARG A 432 -11.50 -10.68 -24.77
C ARG A 432 -12.00 -11.13 -23.39
N LYS A 433 -13.27 -11.50 -23.26
CA LYS A 433 -13.82 -12.10 -22.03
C LYS A 433 -13.18 -13.45 -21.74
N PHE A 434 -13.02 -14.29 -22.78
CA PHE A 434 -12.34 -15.59 -22.68
C PHE A 434 -10.87 -15.43 -22.29
N VAL A 435 -10.12 -14.54 -22.96
CA VAL A 435 -8.72 -14.25 -22.62
C VAL A 435 -8.60 -13.79 -21.17
N GLY A 436 -9.47 -12.91 -20.70
CA GLY A 436 -9.47 -12.44 -19.31
C GLY A 436 -9.78 -13.56 -18.30
N TRP A 437 -10.72 -14.42 -18.61
CA TRP A 437 -11.04 -15.60 -17.80
C TRP A 437 -9.85 -16.58 -17.76
N PHE A 438 -9.26 -16.89 -18.89
CA PHE A 438 -8.12 -17.80 -19.01
C PHE A 438 -6.89 -17.25 -18.27
N ALA A 439 -6.55 -15.97 -18.50
CA ALA A 439 -5.47 -15.30 -17.78
C ALA A 439 -5.69 -15.30 -16.26
N ASN A 440 -6.97 -15.20 -15.81
CA ASN A 440 -7.27 -15.29 -14.38
C ASN A 440 -7.04 -16.70 -13.81
N LEU A 441 -7.08 -17.77 -14.59
CA LEU A 441 -6.68 -19.12 -14.13
C LEU A 441 -5.16 -19.18 -13.89
N LEU A 442 -4.38 -18.41 -14.66
CA LEU A 442 -2.93 -18.33 -14.52
C LEU A 442 -2.50 -17.33 -13.43
N THR A 443 -3.45 -16.74 -12.71
CA THR A 443 -3.18 -15.75 -11.63
C THR A 443 -2.09 -16.18 -10.63
N PRO A 444 -1.90 -17.47 -10.27
CA PRO A 444 -0.82 -17.84 -9.36
C PRO A 444 0.60 -17.53 -9.85
N VAL A 445 0.77 -17.32 -11.16
CA VAL A 445 2.07 -17.08 -11.82
C VAL A 445 2.15 -15.72 -12.53
N LEU A 446 1.03 -15.00 -12.65
CA LEU A 446 0.93 -13.65 -13.30
C LEU A 446 1.09 -12.51 -12.24
#